data_995dc73146ddc1e3d849443ce8184ce8
#
_entry.id   995dc73146ddc1e3d849443ce8184ce8
#
_cell.length_a   1.000
_cell.length_b   1.000
_cell.length_c   1.000
_cell.angle_alpha   90.00
_cell.angle_beta   90.00
_cell.angle_gamma   90.00
#
_symmetry.space_group_name_H-M   'P 1'
#
loop_
_entity.id
_entity.type
_entity.pdbx_description
1 polymer ?
#
loop_
_entity_poly.entity_id
_entity_poly.type
_entity_poly.pdbx_seq_one_letter_code
_entity_poly.pdbx_strand_id
1 'polypeptide(L)'
;MSQSLLHSTVSDFFDLYIPNSNAVRDIAVAVSGGADSLALAHLLNQKVSSDLSHIDLHVLTVDHGLRPEASDEAEHVGSIVSSWKNATHQILKWDGRSAETGIQEKARNARYDLMREYCEQHGIKFLFLGHHGGDQFETFFIRLSAGSGPEGLGCMAPVSVQNGLNLCRPLLYQSHEDLVSYCQREDIAWCEDPSNEDDKYERVRYRKAYEVLSSEGLSYKRLNKTLERIRQMTESAHVFSNEKYDELLIKKETDRILFNLECIKALPLDTVCRIVKRAIEELSDERGYGPRTEKTEILTKDLLEGKGFRKRTLGKCIFEVLDDGEKFSVSKE
;
A
#
# COMPACT_ATOMS: atom_id res chain seq x y z
N MET A 1 -8.00 -9.86 24.20
CA MET A 1 -6.89 -8.94 24.59
C MET A 1 -7.42 -7.82 25.45
N SER A 2 -6.58 -7.22 26.32
CA SER A 2 -7.05 -6.11 27.14
C SER A 2 -7.18 -4.83 26.30
N GLN A 3 -8.14 -3.97 26.64
CA GLN A 3 -8.33 -2.64 26.04
C GLN A 3 -7.02 -1.84 25.98
N SER A 4 -6.17 -2.00 26.99
CA SER A 4 -4.84 -1.39 27.08
C SER A 4 -3.93 -1.72 25.89
N LEU A 5 -4.07 -2.90 25.25
CA LEU A 5 -3.22 -3.31 24.15
C LEU A 5 -3.52 -2.57 22.84
N LEU A 6 -4.79 -2.36 22.49
CA LEU A 6 -5.14 -1.62 21.27
C LEU A 6 -4.80 -0.13 21.39
N HIS A 7 -5.02 0.46 22.57
CA HIS A 7 -4.61 1.83 22.85
C HIS A 7 -3.09 2.00 22.80
N SER A 8 -2.33 1.06 23.40
CA SER A 8 -0.86 1.10 23.28
C SER A 8 -0.40 0.95 21.83
N THR A 9 -1.06 0.10 21.03
CA THR A 9 -0.74 -0.06 19.60
C THR A 9 -0.82 1.27 18.85
N VAL A 10 -1.88 2.06 19.07
CA VAL A 10 -2.01 3.38 18.41
C VAL A 10 -0.98 4.36 18.97
N SER A 11 -0.75 4.37 20.29
CA SER A 11 0.27 5.24 20.90
C SER A 11 1.67 4.93 20.38
N ASP A 12 2.06 3.67 20.39
CA ASP A 12 3.36 3.20 19.88
C ASP A 12 3.54 3.54 18.37
N PHE A 13 2.42 3.50 17.60
CA PHE A 13 2.45 3.90 16.21
C PHE A 13 2.78 5.38 16.03
N PHE A 14 2.16 6.27 16.82
CA PHE A 14 2.48 7.70 16.79
C PHE A 14 3.93 7.94 17.16
N ASP A 15 4.42 7.32 18.23
CA ASP A 15 5.80 7.50 18.71
C ASP A 15 6.84 7.06 17.66
N LEU A 16 6.56 5.98 16.93
CA LEU A 16 7.48 5.42 15.93
C LEU A 16 7.43 6.14 14.58
N TYR A 17 6.24 6.53 14.12
CA TYR A 17 6.04 6.96 12.74
C TYR A 17 5.62 8.43 12.61
N ILE A 18 5.20 9.08 13.71
CA ILE A 18 4.82 10.50 13.75
C ILE A 18 5.54 11.21 14.90
N PRO A 19 6.89 11.15 14.95
CA PRO A 19 7.66 11.65 16.10
C PRO A 19 7.49 13.16 16.36
N ASN A 20 7.09 13.93 15.33
CA ASN A 20 6.80 15.36 15.43
C ASN A 20 5.30 15.64 15.46
N SER A 21 4.51 14.79 16.13
CA SER A 21 3.04 14.95 16.21
C SER A 21 2.60 16.33 16.70
N ASN A 22 3.40 17.02 17.51
CA ASN A 22 3.13 18.39 17.94
C ASN A 22 3.04 19.42 16.80
N ALA A 23 3.66 19.13 15.64
CA ALA A 23 3.57 19.97 14.44
C ALA A 23 2.40 19.58 13.52
N VAL A 24 1.73 18.47 13.79
CA VAL A 24 0.56 18.00 13.04
C VAL A 24 -0.68 18.68 13.61
N ARG A 25 -1.54 19.20 12.72
CA ARG A 25 -2.81 19.84 13.10
C ARG A 25 -4.01 18.99 12.74
N ASP A 26 -3.90 18.28 11.63
CA ASP A 26 -5.01 17.52 11.06
C ASP A 26 -4.54 16.13 10.65
N ILE A 27 -5.33 15.13 10.97
CA ILE A 27 -5.18 13.74 10.47
C ILE A 27 -6.50 13.26 9.91
N ALA A 28 -6.46 12.35 8.96
CA ALA A 28 -7.65 11.72 8.40
C ALA A 28 -7.68 10.22 8.68
N VAL A 29 -8.89 9.67 8.82
CA VAL A 29 -9.13 8.23 8.89
C VAL A 29 -10.22 7.82 7.91
N ALA A 30 -9.95 6.78 7.12
CA ALA A 30 -10.94 6.21 6.21
C ALA A 30 -11.86 5.24 6.97
N VAL A 31 -13.16 5.51 6.94
CA VAL A 31 -14.19 4.70 7.62
C VAL A 31 -15.21 4.23 6.60
N SER A 32 -15.38 2.90 6.52
CA SER A 32 -16.35 2.25 5.64
C SER A 32 -17.66 1.88 6.35
N GLY A 33 -17.75 2.11 7.67
CA GLY A 33 -18.87 1.62 8.51
C GLY A 33 -18.65 0.23 9.10
N GLY A 34 -17.66 -0.55 8.65
CA GLY A 34 -17.32 -1.84 9.23
C GLY A 34 -16.50 -1.72 10.53
N ALA A 35 -16.50 -2.81 11.33
CA ALA A 35 -15.90 -2.86 12.68
C ALA A 35 -14.44 -2.39 12.70
N ASP A 36 -13.59 -2.84 11.77
CA ASP A 36 -12.16 -2.53 11.77
C ASP A 36 -11.89 -1.03 11.62
N SER A 37 -12.60 -0.39 10.69
CA SER A 37 -12.44 1.03 10.41
C SER A 37 -13.02 1.91 11.53
N LEU A 38 -14.14 1.49 12.13
CA LEU A 38 -14.74 2.19 13.27
C LEU A 38 -13.91 2.03 14.53
N ALA A 39 -13.36 0.82 14.80
CA ALA A 39 -12.45 0.60 15.91
C ALA A 39 -11.22 1.51 15.79
N LEU A 40 -10.62 1.60 14.60
CA LEU A 40 -9.50 2.50 14.38
C LEU A 40 -9.86 3.96 14.61
N ALA A 41 -10.98 4.41 14.03
CA ALA A 41 -11.41 5.80 14.17
C ALA A 41 -11.68 6.17 15.62
N HIS A 42 -12.32 5.28 16.40
CA HIS A 42 -12.56 5.50 17.82
C HIS A 42 -11.26 5.53 18.64
N LEU A 43 -10.33 4.61 18.39
CA LEU A 43 -9.01 4.61 19.02
C LEU A 43 -8.22 5.91 18.74
N LEU A 44 -8.27 6.39 17.49
CA LEU A 44 -7.67 7.67 17.11
C LEU A 44 -8.34 8.85 17.80
N ASN A 45 -9.68 8.87 17.86
CA ASN A 45 -10.42 9.91 18.57
C ASN A 45 -10.06 9.96 20.05
N GLN A 46 -9.95 8.80 20.71
CA GLN A 46 -9.53 8.74 22.11
C GLN A 46 -8.09 9.27 22.28
N LYS A 47 -7.16 8.87 21.41
CA LYS A 47 -5.77 9.35 21.44
C LYS A 47 -5.67 10.86 21.24
N VAL A 48 -6.40 11.40 20.26
CA VAL A 48 -6.46 12.84 20.00
C VAL A 48 -7.07 13.58 21.17
N SER A 49 -8.18 13.10 21.72
CA SER A 49 -8.88 13.76 22.81
C SER A 49 -8.12 13.75 24.14
N SER A 50 -7.30 12.70 24.41
CA SER A 50 -6.53 12.61 25.67
C SER A 50 -5.16 13.25 25.59
N ASP A 51 -4.39 12.95 24.53
CA ASP A 51 -2.96 13.23 24.50
C ASP A 51 -2.56 14.28 23.44
N LEU A 52 -3.36 14.44 22.39
CA LEU A 52 -3.05 15.26 21.22
C LEU A 52 -4.21 16.22 20.89
N SER A 53 -4.77 16.90 21.89
CA SER A 53 -5.96 17.76 21.76
C SER A 53 -5.82 18.95 20.81
N HIS A 54 -4.62 19.18 20.28
CA HIS A 54 -4.32 20.17 19.23
C HIS A 54 -4.50 19.62 17.81
N ILE A 55 -4.80 18.32 17.68
CA ILE A 55 -5.03 17.65 16.38
C ILE A 55 -6.53 17.52 16.17
N ASP A 56 -7.01 17.86 14.99
CA ASP A 56 -8.36 17.59 14.51
C ASP A 56 -8.40 16.31 13.69
N LEU A 57 -9.39 15.43 13.98
CA LEU A 57 -9.59 14.16 13.31
C LEU A 57 -10.66 14.28 12.24
N HIS A 58 -10.27 14.08 10.97
CA HIS A 58 -11.19 14.04 9.84
C HIS A 58 -11.58 12.59 9.53
N VAL A 59 -12.83 12.23 9.80
CA VAL A 59 -13.39 10.91 9.49
C VAL A 59 -13.97 10.96 8.08
N LEU A 60 -13.38 10.20 7.15
CA LEU A 60 -13.76 10.21 5.75
C LEU A 60 -14.49 8.93 5.37
N THR A 61 -15.73 9.04 4.92
CA THR A 61 -16.52 7.93 4.36
C THR A 61 -16.74 8.17 2.87
N VAL A 62 -16.45 7.18 2.04
CA VAL A 62 -16.70 7.26 0.60
C VAL A 62 -17.98 6.54 0.26
N ASP A 63 -18.97 7.30 -0.19
CA ASP A 63 -20.19 6.75 -0.76
C ASP A 63 -19.97 6.46 -2.25
N HIS A 64 -19.96 5.18 -2.60
CA HIS A 64 -19.76 4.72 -3.97
C HIS A 64 -21.03 4.77 -4.83
N GLY A 65 -22.20 4.96 -4.23
CA GLY A 65 -23.48 4.92 -4.92
C GLY A 65 -23.78 3.61 -5.67
N LEU A 66 -23.04 2.52 -5.38
CA LEU A 66 -23.20 1.22 -6.02
C LEU A 66 -24.32 0.39 -5.39
N ARG A 67 -24.60 0.64 -4.13
CA ARG A 67 -25.67 -0.01 -3.34
C ARG A 67 -26.55 1.08 -2.71
N PRO A 68 -27.86 0.87 -2.63
CA PRO A 68 -28.76 1.82 -1.95
C PRO A 68 -28.36 2.08 -0.50
N GLU A 69 -27.88 1.04 0.20
CA GLU A 69 -27.50 1.05 1.61
C GLU A 69 -26.22 1.86 1.89
N ALA A 70 -25.40 2.15 0.87
CA ALA A 70 -24.11 2.87 1.06
C ALA A 70 -24.31 4.28 1.66
N SER A 71 -25.40 4.95 1.30
CA SER A 71 -25.74 6.26 1.87
C SER A 71 -26.12 6.15 3.35
N ASP A 72 -26.95 5.15 3.70
CA ASP A 72 -27.39 4.92 5.08
C ASP A 72 -26.22 4.51 5.97
N GLU A 73 -25.28 3.68 5.44
CA GLU A 73 -24.04 3.32 6.12
C GLU A 73 -23.18 4.56 6.41
N ALA A 74 -23.06 5.47 5.44
CA ALA A 74 -22.29 6.70 5.60
C ALA A 74 -22.95 7.65 6.62
N GLU A 75 -24.28 7.78 6.62
CA GLU A 75 -25.02 8.56 7.63
C GLU A 75 -24.92 7.95 9.03
N HIS A 76 -24.92 6.62 9.13
CA HIS A 76 -24.69 5.90 10.38
C HIS A 76 -23.31 6.25 10.99
N VAL A 77 -22.24 6.22 10.20
CA VAL A 77 -20.91 6.70 10.64
C VAL A 77 -20.98 8.14 11.14
N GLY A 78 -21.68 9.02 10.43
CA GLY A 78 -21.87 10.40 10.84
C GLY A 78 -22.56 10.54 12.21
N SER A 79 -23.56 9.70 12.49
CA SER A 79 -24.25 9.69 13.78
C SER A 79 -23.32 9.31 14.94
N ILE A 80 -22.43 8.33 14.73
CA ILE A 80 -21.43 7.92 15.73
C ILE A 80 -20.43 9.05 15.98
N VAL A 81 -19.85 9.61 14.92
CA VAL A 81 -18.82 10.65 14.99
C VAL A 81 -19.34 11.95 15.58
N SER A 82 -20.63 12.26 15.43
CA SER A 82 -21.25 13.49 15.94
C SER A 82 -21.11 13.69 17.45
N SER A 83 -20.92 12.61 18.20
CA SER A 83 -20.71 12.62 19.64
C SER A 83 -19.24 12.81 20.06
N TRP A 84 -18.30 12.75 19.11
CA TRP A 84 -16.86 12.78 19.37
C TRP A 84 -16.34 14.20 19.46
N LYS A 85 -15.37 14.42 20.37
CA LYS A 85 -14.63 15.68 20.46
C LYS A 85 -13.51 15.71 19.42
N ASN A 86 -13.20 16.89 18.88
CA ASN A 86 -12.11 17.10 17.90
C ASN A 86 -12.20 16.17 16.68
N ALA A 87 -13.43 15.78 16.30
CA ALA A 87 -13.66 14.95 15.12
C ALA A 87 -14.74 15.56 14.22
N THR A 88 -14.50 15.51 12.92
CA THR A 88 -15.46 15.92 11.88
C THR A 88 -15.69 14.78 10.92
N HIS A 89 -16.93 14.58 10.45
CA HIS A 89 -17.26 13.58 9.47
C HIS A 89 -17.51 14.20 8.10
N GLN A 90 -16.91 13.61 7.06
CA GLN A 90 -17.12 14.03 5.68
C GLN A 90 -17.48 12.83 4.81
N ILE A 91 -18.60 12.93 4.10
CA ILE A 91 -19.01 11.97 3.09
C ILE A 91 -18.48 12.44 1.73
N LEU A 92 -17.63 11.62 1.11
CA LEU A 92 -17.07 11.85 -0.22
C LEU A 92 -17.88 11.03 -1.23
N LYS A 93 -18.51 11.69 -2.22
CA LYS A 93 -19.36 11.01 -3.20
C LYS A 93 -18.61 10.68 -4.47
N TRP A 94 -18.77 9.46 -4.94
CA TRP A 94 -18.26 9.03 -6.24
C TRP A 94 -19.36 9.01 -7.30
N ASP A 95 -19.21 9.80 -8.34
CA ASP A 95 -20.21 9.92 -9.43
C ASP A 95 -19.96 8.94 -10.59
N GLY A 96 -19.06 7.98 -10.45
CA GLY A 96 -18.55 7.11 -11.52
C GLY A 96 -19.49 5.97 -11.96
N ARG A 97 -20.79 6.17 -12.09
CA ARG A 97 -21.81 5.16 -12.48
C ARG A 97 -21.69 4.58 -13.89
N SER A 98 -20.74 5.05 -14.73
CA SER A 98 -20.68 4.73 -16.17
C SER A 98 -19.71 3.57 -16.53
N ALA A 99 -19.17 2.81 -15.59
CA ALA A 99 -18.15 1.81 -15.85
C ALA A 99 -18.75 0.40 -15.97
N GLU A 100 -18.90 -0.13 -17.18
CA GLU A 100 -19.47 -1.45 -17.45
C GLU A 100 -18.56 -2.64 -17.05
N THR A 101 -17.25 -2.45 -16.91
CA THR A 101 -16.29 -3.52 -16.54
C THR A 101 -15.26 -3.03 -15.53
N GLY A 102 -14.81 -3.91 -14.61
CA GLY A 102 -13.79 -3.58 -13.61
C GLY A 102 -14.24 -2.59 -12.54
N ILE A 103 -15.55 -2.52 -12.25
CA ILE A 103 -16.17 -1.56 -11.32
C ILE A 103 -15.49 -1.57 -9.95
N GLN A 104 -15.15 -2.73 -9.41
CA GLN A 104 -14.54 -2.83 -8.07
C GLN A 104 -13.14 -2.21 -8.00
N GLU A 105 -12.30 -2.41 -9.01
CA GLU A 105 -10.97 -1.80 -9.08
C GLU A 105 -11.07 -0.29 -9.28
N LYS A 106 -11.96 0.16 -10.16
CA LYS A 106 -12.23 1.57 -10.40
C LYS A 106 -12.77 2.26 -9.15
N ALA A 107 -13.72 1.63 -8.45
CA ALA A 107 -14.26 2.14 -7.19
C ALA A 107 -13.19 2.20 -6.09
N ARG A 108 -12.30 1.19 -6.04
CA ARG A 108 -11.14 1.21 -5.12
C ARG A 108 -10.21 2.37 -5.42
N ASN A 109 -9.85 2.60 -6.69
CA ASN A 109 -8.96 3.69 -7.09
C ASN A 109 -9.61 5.04 -6.82
N ALA A 110 -10.87 5.21 -7.23
CA ALA A 110 -11.65 6.43 -6.97
C ALA A 110 -11.74 6.77 -5.47
N ARG A 111 -11.90 5.75 -4.61
CA ARG A 111 -11.87 5.94 -3.15
C ARG A 111 -10.59 6.61 -2.68
N TYR A 112 -9.45 6.09 -3.12
CA TYR A 112 -8.15 6.66 -2.74
C TYR A 112 -7.95 8.06 -3.34
N ASP A 113 -8.39 8.29 -4.57
CA ASP A 113 -8.29 9.59 -5.22
C ASP A 113 -9.13 10.65 -4.50
N LEU A 114 -10.39 10.35 -4.16
CA LEU A 114 -11.26 11.26 -3.42
C LEU A 114 -10.70 11.60 -2.02
N MET A 115 -10.24 10.58 -1.29
CA MET A 115 -9.63 10.82 0.04
C MET A 115 -8.33 11.63 -0.08
N ARG A 116 -7.51 11.37 -1.11
CA ARG A 116 -6.28 12.13 -1.37
C ARG A 116 -6.58 13.58 -1.70
N GLU A 117 -7.54 13.84 -2.60
CA GLU A 117 -7.96 15.20 -2.94
C GLU A 117 -8.46 15.97 -1.72
N TYR A 118 -9.27 15.34 -0.88
CA TYR A 118 -9.71 15.93 0.38
C TYR A 118 -8.52 16.27 1.29
N CYS A 119 -7.61 15.32 1.49
CA CYS A 119 -6.41 15.53 2.32
C CYS A 119 -5.53 16.66 1.79
N GLU A 120 -5.35 16.74 0.47
CA GLU A 120 -4.57 17.80 -0.19
C GLU A 120 -5.21 19.19 0.03
N GLN A 121 -6.53 19.31 -0.16
CA GLN A 121 -7.27 20.54 0.05
C GLN A 121 -7.20 21.06 1.49
N HIS A 122 -7.09 20.15 2.47
CA HIS A 122 -7.03 20.48 3.90
C HIS A 122 -5.61 20.45 4.48
N GLY A 123 -4.57 20.23 3.65
CA GLY A 123 -3.18 20.16 4.12
C GLY A 123 -2.86 18.93 4.98
N ILE A 124 -3.71 17.90 4.96
CA ILE A 124 -3.57 16.67 5.74
C ILE A 124 -2.50 15.78 5.10
N LYS A 125 -1.52 15.36 5.90
CA LYS A 125 -0.40 14.52 5.42
C LYS A 125 -0.50 13.06 5.85
N PHE A 126 -1.41 12.70 6.73
CA PHE A 126 -1.55 11.36 7.30
C PHE A 126 -2.98 10.87 7.16
N LEU A 127 -3.17 9.81 6.38
CA LEU A 127 -4.44 9.09 6.22
C LEU A 127 -4.34 7.71 6.87
N PHE A 128 -5.14 7.48 7.90
CA PHE A 128 -5.18 6.23 8.62
C PHE A 128 -6.18 5.25 7.99
N LEU A 129 -5.79 3.97 7.91
CA LEU A 129 -6.54 2.90 7.26
C LEU A 129 -6.70 1.73 8.22
N GLY A 130 -7.90 1.17 8.32
CA GLY A 130 -8.27 0.07 9.22
C GLY A 130 -7.77 -1.32 8.78
N HIS A 131 -6.67 -1.40 8.01
CA HIS A 131 -6.10 -2.68 7.62
C HIS A 131 -5.51 -3.41 8.83
N HIS A 132 -5.79 -4.71 8.92
CA HIS A 132 -5.40 -5.56 10.05
C HIS A 132 -4.60 -6.80 9.61
N GLY A 133 -4.28 -7.70 10.56
CA GLY A 133 -3.46 -8.89 10.28
C GLY A 133 -4.08 -9.85 9.27
N GLY A 134 -5.40 -9.97 9.24
CA GLY A 134 -6.11 -10.75 8.23
C GLY A 134 -5.89 -10.22 6.81
N ASP A 135 -5.94 -8.89 6.60
CA ASP A 135 -5.66 -8.29 5.29
C ASP A 135 -4.22 -8.55 4.83
N GLN A 136 -3.27 -8.57 5.76
CA GLN A 136 -1.88 -8.93 5.46
C GLN A 136 -1.78 -10.39 5.00
N PHE A 137 -2.45 -11.29 5.72
CA PHE A 137 -2.49 -12.71 5.39
C PHE A 137 -3.08 -12.92 3.99
N GLU A 138 -4.26 -12.38 3.73
CA GLU A 138 -4.92 -12.46 2.43
C GLU A 138 -4.01 -11.93 1.32
N THR A 139 -3.46 -10.74 1.50
CA THR A 139 -2.57 -10.09 0.52
C THR A 139 -1.31 -10.92 0.26
N PHE A 140 -0.70 -11.49 1.30
CA PHE A 140 0.48 -12.31 1.17
C PHE A 140 0.21 -13.56 0.33
N PHE A 141 -0.85 -14.30 0.63
CA PHE A 141 -1.15 -15.54 -0.08
C PHE A 141 -1.64 -15.30 -1.52
N ILE A 142 -2.41 -14.24 -1.77
CA ILE A 142 -2.77 -13.82 -3.14
C ILE A 142 -1.49 -13.54 -3.96
N ARG A 143 -0.57 -12.77 -3.41
CA ARG A 143 0.68 -12.41 -4.10
C ARG A 143 1.62 -13.59 -4.27
N LEU A 144 1.72 -14.46 -3.26
CA LEU A 144 2.49 -15.70 -3.33
C LEU A 144 1.98 -16.62 -4.43
N SER A 145 0.67 -16.82 -4.51
CA SER A 145 0.01 -17.64 -5.54
C SER A 145 0.15 -17.05 -6.94
N ALA A 146 0.25 -15.72 -7.04
CA ALA A 146 0.53 -15.03 -8.30
C ALA A 146 2.02 -15.00 -8.69
N GLY A 147 2.91 -15.63 -7.91
CA GLY A 147 4.35 -15.65 -8.19
C GLY A 147 5.06 -14.31 -7.98
N SER A 148 4.55 -13.47 -7.07
CA SER A 148 5.16 -12.16 -6.80
C SER A 148 6.58 -12.31 -6.23
N GLY A 149 7.48 -11.41 -6.65
CA GLY A 149 8.81 -11.27 -6.08
C GLY A 149 8.83 -10.63 -4.67
N PRO A 150 10.03 -10.46 -4.07
CA PRO A 150 10.17 -9.95 -2.70
C PRO A 150 9.46 -8.62 -2.45
N GLU A 151 9.49 -7.67 -3.41
CA GLU A 151 8.77 -6.39 -3.27
C GLU A 151 7.27 -6.61 -3.07
N GLY A 152 6.68 -7.50 -3.86
CA GLY A 152 5.28 -7.85 -3.73
C GLY A 152 4.99 -8.59 -2.42
N LEU A 153 5.83 -9.56 -2.07
CA LEU A 153 5.65 -10.37 -0.86
C LEU A 153 5.87 -9.58 0.43
N GLY A 154 6.52 -8.42 0.39
CA GLY A 154 6.58 -7.50 1.52
C GLY A 154 5.21 -6.97 1.99
N CYS A 155 4.17 -7.13 1.18
CA CYS A 155 2.79 -6.73 1.44
C CYS A 155 2.63 -5.26 1.85
N MET A 156 1.75 -4.97 2.84
CA MET A 156 1.54 -3.61 3.31
C MET A 156 2.55 -3.24 4.40
N ALA A 157 3.19 -2.08 4.25
CA ALA A 157 4.00 -1.49 5.29
C ALA A 157 3.11 -0.73 6.31
N PRO A 158 3.56 -0.58 7.57
CA PRO A 158 2.86 0.25 8.56
C PRO A 158 2.62 1.67 8.06
N VAL A 159 3.59 2.25 7.38
CA VAL A 159 3.46 3.52 6.65
C VAL A 159 3.96 3.34 5.23
N SER A 160 3.21 3.86 4.26
CA SER A 160 3.67 3.97 2.87
C SER A 160 3.28 5.34 2.31
N VAL A 161 4.15 5.91 1.48
CA VAL A 161 3.88 7.21 0.84
C VAL A 161 3.27 6.96 -0.54
N GLN A 162 2.14 7.60 -0.81
CA GLN A 162 1.50 7.58 -2.12
C GLN A 162 1.12 9.01 -2.52
N ASN A 163 1.76 9.52 -3.58
CA ASN A 163 1.54 10.90 -4.07
C ASN A 163 1.64 11.97 -2.97
N GLY A 164 2.62 11.86 -2.07
CA GLY A 164 2.83 12.81 -0.97
C GLY A 164 1.96 12.62 0.27
N LEU A 165 1.00 11.69 0.24
CA LEU A 165 0.16 11.33 1.38
C LEU A 165 0.73 10.08 2.08
N ASN A 166 0.89 10.14 3.41
CA ASN A 166 1.28 8.99 4.22
C ASN A 166 0.05 8.13 4.54
N LEU A 167 0.03 6.91 4.04
CA LEU A 167 -0.99 5.91 4.36
C LEU A 167 -0.55 5.12 5.59
N CYS A 168 -1.23 5.34 6.73
CA CYS A 168 -0.91 4.81 8.04
C CYS A 168 -1.78 3.60 8.39
N ARG A 169 -1.19 2.48 8.85
CA ARG A 169 -1.89 1.23 9.16
C ARG A 169 -1.45 0.69 10.51
N PRO A 170 -1.94 1.27 11.61
CA PRO A 170 -1.49 0.88 12.95
C PRO A 170 -1.95 -0.53 13.36
N LEU A 171 -3.02 -1.06 12.75
CA LEU A 171 -3.66 -2.32 13.18
C LEU A 171 -3.12 -3.57 12.46
N LEU A 172 -2.04 -3.50 11.68
CA LEU A 172 -1.53 -4.62 10.87
C LEU A 172 -1.14 -5.88 11.70
N TYR A 173 -0.96 -5.76 13.00
CA TYR A 173 -0.62 -6.87 13.90
C TYR A 173 -1.83 -7.39 14.69
N GLN A 174 -2.98 -6.75 14.55
CA GLN A 174 -4.20 -7.08 15.28
C GLN A 174 -5.07 -8.05 14.48
N SER A 175 -5.88 -8.84 15.14
CA SER A 175 -6.88 -9.68 14.51
C SER A 175 -8.21 -8.92 14.31
N HIS A 176 -9.03 -9.37 13.36
CA HIS A 176 -10.39 -8.87 13.18
C HIS A 176 -11.24 -9.07 14.45
N GLU A 177 -11.11 -10.24 15.09
CA GLU A 177 -11.83 -10.62 16.31
C GLU A 177 -11.52 -9.68 17.48
N ASP A 178 -10.27 -9.21 17.58
CA ASP A 178 -9.89 -8.21 18.60
C ASP A 178 -10.58 -6.87 18.35
N LEU A 179 -10.73 -6.45 17.09
CA LEU A 179 -11.37 -5.20 16.70
C LEU A 179 -12.90 -5.27 16.90
N VAL A 180 -13.52 -6.37 16.52
CA VAL A 180 -14.95 -6.63 16.80
C VAL A 180 -15.21 -6.62 18.31
N SER A 181 -14.38 -7.34 19.08
CA SER A 181 -14.49 -7.36 20.56
C SER A 181 -14.29 -5.97 21.17
N TYR A 182 -13.47 -5.13 20.55
CA TYR A 182 -13.30 -3.73 20.96
C TYR A 182 -14.57 -2.93 20.70
N CYS A 183 -15.13 -2.99 19.49
CA CYS A 183 -16.38 -2.29 19.16
C CYS A 183 -17.54 -2.70 20.09
N GLN A 184 -17.65 -3.99 20.40
CA GLN A 184 -18.68 -4.49 21.34
C GLN A 184 -18.53 -3.90 22.73
N ARG A 185 -17.31 -3.79 23.26
CA ARG A 185 -17.05 -3.22 24.60
C ARG A 185 -17.30 -1.72 24.69
N GLU A 186 -17.00 -1.01 23.59
CA GLU A 186 -17.17 0.44 23.51
C GLU A 186 -18.59 0.84 23.03
N ASP A 187 -19.49 -0.12 22.87
CA ASP A 187 -20.87 0.06 22.38
C ASP A 187 -20.94 0.79 21.03
N ILE A 188 -20.00 0.45 20.14
CA ILE A 188 -19.92 0.98 18.78
C ILE A 188 -20.68 0.04 17.85
N ALA A 189 -21.80 0.48 17.30
CA ALA A 189 -22.53 -0.26 16.29
C ALA A 189 -21.81 -0.16 14.93
N TRP A 190 -21.68 -1.28 14.22
CA TRP A 190 -21.09 -1.32 12.89
C TRP A 190 -22.02 -2.00 11.89
N CYS A 191 -21.75 -1.74 10.59
CA CYS A 191 -22.46 -2.39 9.50
C CYS A 191 -21.69 -3.65 9.06
N GLU A 192 -22.44 -4.76 8.87
CA GLU A 192 -21.88 -5.99 8.28
C GLU A 192 -22.14 -5.99 6.78
N ASP A 193 -21.09 -6.21 5.98
CA ASP A 193 -21.22 -6.38 4.53
C ASP A 193 -21.39 -7.87 4.22
N PRO A 194 -22.55 -8.32 3.70
CA PRO A 194 -22.80 -9.72 3.35
C PRO A 194 -21.81 -10.31 2.36
N SER A 195 -21.14 -9.47 1.54
CA SER A 195 -20.13 -9.91 0.59
C SER A 195 -18.87 -10.47 1.25
N ASN A 196 -18.66 -10.23 2.56
CA ASN A 196 -17.51 -10.73 3.31
C ASN A 196 -17.52 -12.26 3.53
N GLU A 197 -18.63 -12.94 3.25
CA GLU A 197 -18.80 -14.39 3.41
C GLU A 197 -18.85 -15.15 2.06
N ASP A 198 -18.91 -14.45 0.93
CA ASP A 198 -19.09 -15.09 -0.38
C ASP A 198 -17.77 -15.71 -0.90
N ASP A 199 -17.73 -17.04 -0.98
CA ASP A 199 -16.59 -17.85 -1.45
C ASP A 199 -16.16 -17.59 -2.92
N LYS A 200 -16.96 -16.86 -3.69
CA LYS A 200 -16.55 -16.37 -5.01
C LYS A 200 -15.33 -15.47 -4.93
N TYR A 201 -15.16 -14.77 -3.82
CA TYR A 201 -14.04 -13.86 -3.63
C TYR A 201 -12.81 -14.63 -3.13
N GLU A 202 -11.69 -14.42 -3.80
CA GLU A 202 -10.41 -15.06 -3.50
C GLU A 202 -9.97 -14.79 -2.04
N ARG A 203 -10.20 -13.59 -1.52
CA ARG A 203 -9.88 -13.20 -0.15
C ARG A 203 -10.62 -14.05 0.89
N VAL A 204 -11.91 -14.34 0.67
CA VAL A 204 -12.71 -15.18 1.57
C VAL A 204 -12.12 -16.59 1.64
N ARG A 205 -11.71 -17.16 0.50
CA ARG A 205 -11.07 -18.49 0.47
C ARG A 205 -9.76 -18.52 1.25
N TYR A 206 -8.91 -17.48 1.13
CA TYR A 206 -7.68 -17.41 1.92
C TYR A 206 -7.95 -17.23 3.42
N ARG A 207 -8.97 -16.43 3.79
CA ARG A 207 -9.37 -16.28 5.20
C ARG A 207 -9.72 -17.63 5.84
N LYS A 208 -10.48 -18.48 5.15
CA LYS A 208 -10.77 -19.85 5.62
C LYS A 208 -9.49 -20.72 5.75
N ALA A 209 -8.51 -20.54 4.89
CA ALA A 209 -7.25 -21.25 4.98
C ALA A 209 -6.41 -20.83 6.20
N TYR A 210 -6.65 -19.63 6.76
CA TYR A 210 -5.95 -19.16 7.96
C TYR A 210 -6.19 -20.08 9.17
N GLU A 211 -7.39 -20.59 9.36
CA GLU A 211 -7.75 -21.49 10.48
C GLU A 211 -6.84 -22.72 10.50
N VAL A 212 -6.65 -23.35 9.32
CA VAL A 212 -5.77 -24.51 9.19
C VAL A 212 -4.31 -24.16 9.47
N LEU A 213 -3.81 -23.08 8.88
CA LEU A 213 -2.42 -22.66 9.06
C LEU A 213 -2.13 -22.15 10.47
N SER A 214 -3.13 -21.58 11.14
CA SER A 214 -3.01 -21.13 12.53
C SER A 214 -2.88 -22.30 13.49
N SER A 215 -3.54 -23.43 13.23
CA SER A 215 -3.38 -24.66 14.01
C SER A 215 -1.95 -25.24 13.92
N GLU A 216 -1.27 -24.98 12.79
CA GLU A 216 0.15 -25.35 12.59
C GLU A 216 1.12 -24.26 13.12
N GLY A 217 0.60 -23.27 13.86
CA GLY A 217 1.40 -22.27 14.57
C GLY A 217 1.64 -20.98 13.79
N LEU A 218 1.04 -20.78 12.61
CA LEU A 218 1.05 -19.46 11.96
C LEU A 218 0.20 -18.47 12.78
N SER A 219 0.75 -17.27 13.01
CA SER A 219 0.00 -16.18 13.62
C SER A 219 0.25 -14.89 12.85
N TYR A 220 -0.67 -13.93 12.94
CA TYR A 220 -0.48 -12.61 12.33
C TYR A 220 0.82 -11.95 12.77
N LYS A 221 1.19 -12.12 14.04
CA LYS A 221 2.47 -11.63 14.59
C LYS A 221 3.68 -12.26 13.88
N ARG A 222 3.69 -13.60 13.70
CA ARG A 222 4.76 -14.30 13.01
C ARG A 222 4.83 -13.94 11.53
N LEU A 223 3.68 -13.88 10.86
CA LEU A 223 3.60 -13.45 9.47
C LEU A 223 4.17 -12.04 9.31
N ASN A 224 3.65 -11.06 10.06
CA ASN A 224 4.12 -9.67 9.97
C ASN A 224 5.61 -9.53 10.24
N LYS A 225 6.18 -10.33 11.18
CA LYS A 225 7.64 -10.35 11.41
C LYS A 225 8.41 -10.86 10.20
N THR A 226 7.87 -11.83 9.48
CA THR A 226 8.46 -12.32 8.22
C THR A 226 8.37 -11.26 7.13
N LEU A 227 7.21 -10.61 6.98
CA LEU A 227 7.01 -9.52 6.01
C LEU A 227 7.95 -8.34 6.28
N GLU A 228 8.16 -7.99 7.54
CA GLU A 228 9.11 -6.96 7.94
C GLU A 228 10.54 -7.30 7.48
N ARG A 229 10.98 -8.56 7.71
CA ARG A 229 12.30 -9.01 7.24
C ARG A 229 12.43 -8.97 5.73
N ILE A 230 11.38 -9.39 5.00
CA ILE A 230 11.35 -9.30 3.52
C ILE A 230 11.50 -7.83 3.10
N ARG A 231 10.76 -6.90 3.70
CA ARG A 231 10.88 -5.46 3.39
C ARG A 231 12.28 -4.92 3.68
N GLN A 232 12.90 -5.29 4.81
CA GLN A 232 14.26 -4.88 5.16
C GLN A 232 15.29 -5.39 4.14
N MET A 233 15.17 -6.66 3.72
CA MET A 233 16.04 -7.23 2.68
C MET A 233 15.83 -6.51 1.34
N THR A 234 14.58 -6.24 0.97
CA THR A 234 14.24 -5.51 -0.25
C THR A 234 14.79 -4.08 -0.24
N GLU A 235 14.69 -3.39 0.89
CA GLU A 235 15.24 -2.03 1.06
C GLU A 235 16.76 -2.04 0.91
N SER A 236 17.46 -3.00 1.53
CA SER A 236 18.91 -3.14 1.38
C SER A 236 19.31 -3.38 -0.09
N ALA A 237 18.54 -4.20 -0.81
CA ALA A 237 18.75 -4.43 -2.24
C ALA A 237 18.49 -3.17 -3.08
N HIS A 238 17.47 -2.36 -2.70
CA HIS A 238 17.21 -1.06 -3.35
C HIS A 238 18.35 -0.07 -3.16
N VAL A 239 18.85 0.09 -1.92
CA VAL A 239 19.99 0.98 -1.64
C VAL A 239 21.17 0.56 -2.48
N PHE A 240 21.56 -0.71 -2.43
CA PHE A 240 22.68 -1.23 -3.22
C PHE A 240 22.50 -1.01 -4.73
N SER A 241 21.31 -1.31 -5.27
CA SER A 241 21.07 -1.15 -6.71
C SER A 241 21.04 0.31 -7.14
N ASN A 242 20.61 1.23 -6.26
CA ASN A 242 20.67 2.67 -6.54
C ASN A 242 22.11 3.20 -6.54
N GLU A 243 22.94 2.77 -5.61
CA GLU A 243 24.38 3.09 -5.61
C GLU A 243 25.04 2.60 -6.89
N LYS A 244 24.75 1.34 -7.31
CA LYS A 244 25.29 0.79 -8.56
C LYS A 244 24.75 1.49 -9.79
N TYR A 245 23.47 1.90 -9.80
CA TYR A 245 22.91 2.69 -10.90
C TYR A 245 23.73 3.97 -11.14
N ASP A 246 23.98 4.72 -10.06
CA ASP A 246 24.69 6.00 -10.14
C ASP A 246 26.20 5.80 -10.49
N GLU A 247 26.82 4.71 -9.97
CA GLU A 247 28.22 4.34 -10.28
C GLU A 247 28.42 3.95 -11.76
N LEU A 248 27.45 3.24 -12.34
CA LEU A 248 27.58 2.70 -13.71
C LEU A 248 27.04 3.64 -14.79
N LEU A 249 26.44 4.74 -14.37
CA LEU A 249 25.90 5.75 -15.27
C LEU A 249 27.03 6.47 -16.02
N ILE A 250 27.06 6.32 -17.35
CA ILE A 250 27.99 7.08 -18.22
C ILE A 250 27.39 8.45 -18.54
N LYS A 251 26.11 8.47 -18.96
CA LYS A 251 25.43 9.70 -19.39
C LYS A 251 23.93 9.57 -19.19
N LYS A 252 23.29 10.65 -18.77
CA LYS A 252 21.84 10.78 -18.69
C LYS A 252 21.39 12.01 -19.47
N GLU A 253 20.50 11.79 -20.43
CA GLU A 253 19.84 12.80 -21.25
C GLU A 253 18.33 12.75 -20.97
N THR A 254 17.56 13.68 -21.51
CA THR A 254 16.10 13.75 -21.30
C THR A 254 15.35 12.50 -21.79
N ASP A 255 15.86 11.89 -22.87
CA ASP A 255 15.23 10.76 -23.56
C ASP A 255 16.10 9.50 -23.60
N ARG A 256 17.29 9.55 -22.99
CA ARG A 256 18.27 8.46 -23.07
C ARG A 256 19.16 8.37 -21.84
N ILE A 257 19.43 7.12 -21.42
CA ILE A 257 20.37 6.79 -20.33
C ILE A 257 21.39 5.78 -20.87
N LEU A 258 22.67 6.01 -20.59
CA LEU A 258 23.79 5.15 -21.01
C LEU A 258 24.51 4.59 -19.80
N PHE A 259 24.76 3.28 -19.81
CA PHE A 259 25.49 2.56 -18.76
C PHE A 259 26.71 1.83 -19.34
N ASN A 260 27.69 1.57 -18.47
CA ASN A 260 28.80 0.68 -18.77
C ASN A 260 28.32 -0.78 -18.79
N LEU A 261 28.35 -1.44 -19.94
CA LEU A 261 27.80 -2.79 -20.13
C LEU A 261 28.60 -3.86 -19.37
N GLU A 262 29.92 -3.80 -19.41
CA GLU A 262 30.79 -4.80 -18.77
C GLU A 262 30.57 -4.80 -17.24
N CYS A 263 30.46 -3.61 -16.68
CA CYS A 263 30.15 -3.48 -15.23
C CYS A 263 28.74 -3.97 -14.89
N ILE A 264 27.72 -3.73 -15.76
CA ILE A 264 26.37 -4.28 -15.59
C ILE A 264 26.41 -5.82 -15.59
N LYS A 265 27.16 -6.44 -16.53
CA LYS A 265 27.26 -7.90 -16.62
C LYS A 265 27.90 -8.55 -15.40
N ALA A 266 28.69 -7.81 -14.62
CA ALA A 266 29.30 -8.28 -13.39
C ALA A 266 28.34 -8.29 -12.18
N LEU A 267 27.13 -7.70 -12.30
CA LEU A 267 26.16 -7.58 -11.21
C LEU A 267 25.21 -8.78 -11.14
N PRO A 268 24.68 -9.07 -9.94
CA PRO A 268 23.60 -10.05 -9.77
C PRO A 268 22.36 -9.66 -10.59
N LEU A 269 21.64 -10.69 -11.09
CA LEU A 269 20.42 -10.51 -11.92
C LEU A 269 19.40 -9.55 -11.27
N ASP A 270 19.09 -9.72 -9.97
CA ASP A 270 18.12 -8.86 -9.26
C ASP A 270 18.56 -7.39 -9.27
N THR A 271 19.86 -7.12 -9.07
CA THR A 271 20.41 -5.76 -9.11
C THR A 271 20.23 -5.13 -10.48
N VAL A 272 20.51 -5.87 -11.56
CA VAL A 272 20.31 -5.36 -12.93
C VAL A 272 18.84 -5.16 -13.25
N CYS A 273 17.94 -6.04 -12.78
CA CYS A 273 16.50 -5.85 -12.91
C CYS A 273 16.03 -4.53 -12.25
N ARG A 274 16.57 -4.18 -11.08
CA ARG A 274 16.25 -2.92 -10.38
C ARG A 274 16.78 -1.71 -11.11
N ILE A 275 18.02 -1.79 -11.66
CA ILE A 275 18.61 -0.74 -12.51
C ILE A 275 17.74 -0.51 -13.75
N VAL A 276 17.31 -1.57 -14.42
CA VAL A 276 16.41 -1.49 -15.58
C VAL A 276 15.07 -0.86 -15.22
N LYS A 277 14.46 -1.25 -14.10
CA LYS A 277 13.19 -0.67 -13.62
C LYS A 277 13.34 0.83 -13.35
N ARG A 278 14.39 1.25 -12.62
CA ARG A 278 14.67 2.66 -12.34
C ARG A 278 14.87 3.45 -13.63
N ALA A 279 15.59 2.91 -14.61
CA ALA A 279 15.79 3.57 -15.91
C ALA A 279 14.45 3.79 -16.65
N ILE A 280 13.54 2.80 -16.61
CA ILE A 280 12.19 2.93 -17.16
C ILE A 280 11.41 4.04 -16.44
N GLU A 281 11.42 4.04 -15.12
CA GLU A 281 10.69 5.03 -14.29
C GLU A 281 11.19 6.45 -14.54
N GLU A 282 12.51 6.64 -14.71
CA GLU A 282 13.09 7.95 -14.98
C GLU A 282 12.81 8.48 -16.39
N LEU A 283 12.65 7.59 -17.38
CA LEU A 283 12.32 7.94 -18.75
C LEU A 283 10.82 7.99 -19.03
N SER A 284 9.98 7.34 -18.22
CA SER A 284 8.54 7.29 -18.41
C SER A 284 7.87 8.57 -17.91
N ASP A 285 7.01 9.16 -18.74
CA ASP A 285 6.18 10.31 -18.35
C ASP A 285 4.93 9.86 -17.57
N GLU A 286 4.62 8.56 -17.58
CA GLU A 286 3.45 8.01 -16.92
C GLU A 286 3.78 7.48 -15.52
N ARG A 287 3.13 8.05 -14.51
CA ARG A 287 3.10 7.51 -13.14
C ARG A 287 2.17 6.30 -13.11
N GLY A 288 2.70 5.12 -13.40
CA GLY A 288 1.93 3.87 -13.40
C GLY A 288 2.72 2.71 -12.82
N TYR A 289 2.08 1.57 -12.69
CA TYR A 289 2.80 0.32 -12.38
C TYR A 289 3.78 0.03 -13.51
N GLY A 290 5.06 -0.05 -13.18
CA GLY A 290 6.12 -0.45 -14.11
C GLY A 290 5.87 -1.84 -14.74
N PRO A 291 6.72 -2.28 -15.67
CA PRO A 291 6.55 -3.57 -16.34
C PRO A 291 6.56 -4.72 -15.33
N ARG A 292 5.80 -5.79 -15.64
CA ARG A 292 5.75 -7.00 -14.81
C ARG A 292 7.16 -7.55 -14.58
N THR A 293 7.44 -7.99 -13.37
CA THR A 293 8.74 -8.50 -12.93
C THR A 293 9.29 -9.57 -13.87
N GLU A 294 8.48 -10.54 -14.29
CA GLU A 294 8.86 -11.60 -15.21
C GLU A 294 9.40 -11.07 -16.55
N LYS A 295 8.76 -10.04 -17.14
CA LYS A 295 9.21 -9.44 -18.38
C LYS A 295 10.55 -8.71 -18.22
N THR A 296 10.76 -8.06 -17.08
CA THR A 296 12.04 -7.41 -16.76
C THR A 296 13.15 -8.44 -16.57
N GLU A 297 12.85 -9.56 -15.88
CA GLU A 297 13.81 -10.66 -15.70
C GLU A 297 14.22 -11.29 -17.03
N ILE A 298 13.29 -11.53 -17.96
CA ILE A 298 13.59 -12.07 -19.29
C ILE A 298 14.51 -11.11 -20.04
N LEU A 299 14.17 -9.82 -20.12
CA LEU A 299 15.00 -8.81 -20.78
C LEU A 299 16.41 -8.77 -20.18
N THR A 300 16.49 -8.78 -18.84
CA THR A 300 17.77 -8.70 -18.13
C THR A 300 18.62 -9.96 -18.33
N LYS A 301 18.03 -11.15 -18.32
CA LYS A 301 18.72 -12.41 -18.63
C LYS A 301 19.29 -12.38 -20.05
N ASP A 302 18.50 -11.97 -21.04
CA ASP A 302 18.94 -11.84 -22.43
C ASP A 302 20.15 -10.88 -22.53
N LEU A 303 20.11 -9.75 -21.79
CA LEU A 303 21.20 -8.78 -21.75
C LEU A 303 22.48 -9.36 -21.14
N LEU A 304 22.37 -10.07 -20.02
CA LEU A 304 23.52 -10.66 -19.31
C LEU A 304 24.14 -11.82 -20.06
N GLU A 305 23.34 -12.65 -20.73
CA GLU A 305 23.84 -13.76 -21.55
C GLU A 305 24.55 -13.30 -22.83
N GLY A 306 24.29 -12.09 -23.30
CA GLY A 306 24.99 -11.44 -24.41
C GLY A 306 24.81 -12.08 -25.80
N LYS A 307 24.07 -13.20 -25.90
CA LYS A 307 23.83 -13.93 -27.13
C LYS A 307 22.84 -13.23 -28.04
N GLY A 308 23.29 -12.28 -28.84
CA GLY A 308 22.46 -11.64 -29.87
C GLY A 308 21.47 -10.59 -29.31
N PHE A 309 21.72 -10.05 -28.14
CA PHE A 309 20.97 -8.91 -27.65
C PHE A 309 21.29 -7.67 -28.49
N ARG A 310 20.38 -7.30 -29.38
CA ARG A 310 20.55 -6.10 -30.20
C ARG A 310 19.65 -4.98 -29.74
N LYS A 311 18.34 -5.24 -29.78
CA LYS A 311 17.31 -4.26 -29.43
C LYS A 311 16.10 -4.95 -28.87
N ARG A 312 15.51 -4.41 -27.77
CA ARG A 312 14.28 -4.87 -27.14
C ARG A 312 13.44 -3.68 -26.69
N THR A 313 12.15 -3.87 -26.53
CA THR A 313 11.26 -2.86 -25.97
C THR A 313 10.58 -3.39 -24.71
N LEU A 314 10.49 -2.55 -23.69
CA LEU A 314 9.78 -2.83 -22.45
C LEU A 314 9.42 -1.51 -21.76
N GLY A 315 8.17 -1.35 -21.30
CA GLY A 315 7.74 -0.18 -20.53
C GLY A 315 7.88 1.14 -21.30
N LYS A 316 7.58 1.14 -22.62
CA LYS A 316 7.75 2.29 -23.52
C LYS A 316 9.20 2.80 -23.60
N CYS A 317 10.14 1.92 -23.34
CA CYS A 317 11.56 2.17 -23.51
C CYS A 317 12.18 1.16 -24.45
N ILE A 318 13.21 1.60 -25.16
CA ILE A 318 14.05 0.82 -26.05
C ILE A 318 15.36 0.52 -25.32
N PHE A 319 15.74 -0.74 -25.29
CA PHE A 319 16.97 -1.26 -24.71
C PHE A 319 17.88 -1.75 -25.83
N GLU A 320 19.11 -1.28 -25.87
CA GLU A 320 20.03 -1.55 -26.95
C GLU A 320 21.47 -1.64 -26.43
N VAL A 321 22.24 -2.60 -26.95
CA VAL A 321 23.70 -2.61 -26.84
C VAL A 321 24.26 -1.90 -28.06
N LEU A 322 25.06 -0.85 -27.84
CA LEU A 322 25.62 -0.05 -28.92
C LEU A 322 26.73 -0.81 -29.64
N ASP A 323 27.07 -0.35 -30.88
CA ASP A 323 28.00 -1.03 -31.82
C ASP A 323 29.40 -1.23 -31.26
N ASP A 324 29.81 -0.41 -30.27
CA ASP A 324 31.09 -0.57 -29.57
C ASP A 324 31.09 -1.80 -28.63
N GLY A 325 29.89 -2.35 -28.28
CA GLY A 325 29.73 -3.47 -27.34
C GLY A 325 30.06 -3.13 -25.89
N GLU A 326 30.38 -1.89 -25.59
CA GLU A 326 30.80 -1.42 -24.27
C GLU A 326 29.68 -0.71 -23.52
N LYS A 327 28.64 -0.24 -24.24
CA LYS A 327 27.59 0.59 -23.70
C LYS A 327 26.21 -0.06 -23.84
N PHE A 328 25.45 0.02 -22.77
CA PHE A 328 24.04 -0.33 -22.73
C PHE A 328 23.19 0.94 -22.68
N SER A 329 22.29 1.07 -23.64
CA SER A 329 21.44 2.24 -23.82
C SER A 329 20.00 1.89 -23.46
N VAL A 330 19.37 2.76 -22.69
CA VAL A 330 17.92 2.79 -22.46
C VAL A 330 17.41 4.13 -22.97
N SER A 331 16.42 4.14 -23.89
CA SER A 331 15.86 5.38 -24.45
C SER A 331 14.34 5.31 -24.53
N LYS A 332 13.67 6.47 -24.58
CA LYS A 332 12.23 6.53 -24.87
C LYS A 332 11.91 5.91 -26.22
N GLU A 333 10.75 5.23 -26.33
CA GLU A 333 10.23 4.66 -27.56
C GLU A 333 9.71 5.74 -28.53
#